data_cb7037d6583d06c711b5795b7233083c
#
_entry.id   cb7037d6583d06c711b5795b7233083c
#
_cell.length_a   1.000
_cell.length_b   1.000
_cell.length_c   1.000
_cell.angle_alpha   90.00
_cell.angle_beta   90.00
_cell.angle_gamma   90.00
#
_symmetry.space_group_name_H-M   'P 1'
#
loop_
_entity.id
_entity.type
_entity.pdbx_description
1 polymer ?
#
loop_
_entity_poly.entity_id
_entity_poly.type
_entity_poly.pdbx_seq_one_letter_code
_entity_poly.pdbx_strand_id
1 'polypeptide(L)'
;MNRDSAIGVFDSGIGGLTVLQRIMEALPRENTVYLGDTARSPYGTKSVETVLRYSFENTDFLIEKGVKLVVVACNTSTAIALEALKENVAVPVIGVI
;
A
#
# COMPACT_ATOMS: atom_id res chain seq x y z
N MET A 1 6.55 1.81 -17.06
CA MET A 1 5.53 0.90 -16.48
C MET A 1 4.84 0.15 -17.59
N ASN A 2 4.69 -1.13 -17.44
CA ASN A 2 4.00 -1.98 -18.40
C ASN A 2 3.24 -3.06 -17.65
N ARG A 3 2.57 -3.95 -18.39
CA ARG A 3 1.73 -4.98 -17.76
C ARG A 3 2.51 -6.02 -16.96
N ASP A 4 3.82 -6.11 -17.17
CA ASP A 4 4.67 -7.03 -16.40
C ASP A 4 5.15 -6.41 -15.10
N SER A 5 4.89 -5.12 -14.89
CA SER A 5 5.22 -4.47 -13.62
C SER A 5 4.36 -5.05 -12.50
N ALA A 6 4.88 -4.98 -11.29
CA ALA A 6 4.23 -5.60 -10.13
C ALA A 6 3.09 -4.74 -9.57
N ILE A 7 2.21 -5.39 -8.84
CA ILE A 7 1.25 -4.72 -7.95
C ILE A 7 1.95 -4.54 -6.61
N GLY A 8 2.00 -3.31 -6.11
CA GLY A 8 2.57 -3.01 -4.81
C GLY A 8 1.49 -3.07 -3.74
N VAL A 9 1.82 -3.65 -2.60
CA VAL A 9 0.91 -3.75 -1.46
C VAL A 9 1.65 -3.30 -0.22
N PHE A 10 1.08 -2.38 0.55
CA PHE A 10 1.68 -2.07 1.84
C PHE A 10 0.64 -2.10 2.95
N ASP A 11 1.12 -2.38 4.17
CA ASP A 11 0.32 -2.26 5.37
C ASP A 11 1.19 -1.74 6.51
N SER A 12 0.58 -1.61 7.69
CA SER A 12 1.27 -1.17 8.90
C SER A 12 2.04 -2.29 9.60
N GLY A 13 2.12 -3.47 8.95
CA GLY A 13 2.75 -4.64 9.55
C GLY A 13 1.75 -5.57 10.22
N ILE A 14 0.45 -5.27 10.15
CA ILE A 14 -0.61 -6.05 10.79
C ILE A 14 -1.72 -6.29 9.78
N GLY A 15 -2.01 -7.55 9.50
CA GLY A 15 -3.19 -7.95 8.74
C GLY A 15 -3.11 -7.86 7.23
N GLY A 16 -2.10 -7.22 6.67
CA GLY A 16 -2.01 -7.01 5.22
C GLY A 16 -1.69 -8.26 4.44
N LEU A 17 -1.17 -9.29 5.09
CA LEU A 17 -0.86 -10.55 4.43
C LEU A 17 -2.11 -11.25 3.90
N THR A 18 -3.24 -11.06 4.56
CA THR A 18 -4.52 -11.60 4.10
C THR A 18 -4.93 -10.95 2.77
N VAL A 19 -4.75 -9.64 2.68
CA VAL A 19 -5.05 -8.90 1.44
C VAL A 19 -4.12 -9.36 0.32
N LEU A 20 -2.82 -9.48 0.63
CA LEU A 20 -1.83 -9.97 -0.34
C LEU A 20 -2.21 -11.35 -0.85
N GLN A 21 -2.58 -12.26 0.05
CA GLN A 21 -2.99 -13.60 -0.30
C GLN A 21 -4.17 -13.60 -1.27
N ARG A 22 -5.19 -12.76 -0.99
CA ARG A 22 -6.36 -12.63 -1.86
C ARG A 22 -6.01 -12.14 -3.25
N ILE A 23 -5.08 -11.19 -3.32
CA ILE A 23 -4.60 -10.67 -4.60
C ILE A 23 -3.89 -11.79 -5.39
N MET A 24 -3.03 -12.53 -4.74
CA MET A 24 -2.28 -13.61 -5.38
C MET A 24 -3.22 -14.72 -5.88
N GLU A 25 -4.26 -15.03 -5.13
CA GLU A 25 -5.24 -16.02 -5.52
C GLU A 25 -6.09 -15.54 -6.70
N ALA A 26 -6.50 -14.28 -6.69
CA ALA A 26 -7.35 -13.70 -7.73
C ALA A 26 -6.57 -13.41 -9.01
N LEU A 27 -5.30 -13.06 -8.89
CA LEU A 27 -4.46 -12.61 -10.00
C LEU A 27 -3.13 -13.35 -9.98
N PRO A 28 -3.14 -14.68 -10.20
CA PRO A 28 -1.94 -15.51 -10.00
C PRO A 28 -0.80 -15.22 -10.99
N ARG A 29 -1.09 -14.51 -12.07
CA ARG A 29 -0.07 -14.16 -13.08
C ARG A 29 0.56 -12.81 -12.83
N GLU A 30 0.04 -12.03 -11.87
CA GLU A 30 0.61 -10.75 -11.54
C GLU A 30 1.76 -10.90 -10.55
N ASN A 31 2.82 -10.15 -10.77
CA ASN A 31 3.89 -10.04 -9.79
C ASN A 31 3.44 -9.12 -8.66
N THR A 32 3.91 -9.37 -7.45
CA THR A 32 3.57 -8.54 -6.30
C THR A 32 4.83 -8.13 -5.55
N VAL A 33 4.81 -6.92 -5.01
CA VAL A 33 5.82 -6.42 -4.08
C VAL A 33 5.09 -6.01 -2.82
N TYR A 34 5.46 -6.61 -1.71
CA TYR A 34 4.81 -6.36 -0.43
C TYR A 34 5.75 -5.63 0.52
N LEU A 35 5.23 -4.59 1.17
CA LEU A 35 5.95 -3.84 2.19
C LEU A 35 5.11 -3.86 3.48
N GLY A 36 5.60 -4.54 4.49
CA GLY A 36 5.01 -4.49 5.83
C GLY A 36 5.82 -3.54 6.69
N ASP A 37 5.20 -2.44 7.12
CA ASP A 37 5.89 -1.41 7.89
C ASP A 37 5.90 -1.77 9.38
N THR A 38 6.50 -2.92 9.69
CA THR A 38 6.47 -3.51 11.04
C THR A 38 7.18 -2.66 12.08
N ALA A 39 8.24 -1.95 11.68
CA ALA A 39 9.03 -1.14 12.60
C ALA A 39 8.23 0.04 13.15
N ARG A 40 7.19 0.50 12.44
CA ARG A 40 6.38 1.66 12.83
C ARG A 40 4.96 1.29 13.20
N SER A 41 4.68 0.00 13.29
CA SER A 41 3.38 -0.52 13.71
C SER A 41 3.15 -0.24 15.22
N PRO A 42 1.89 -0.03 15.66
CA PRO A 42 0.68 0.09 14.87
C PRO A 42 0.42 1.54 14.43
N TYR A 43 -0.27 1.72 13.32
CA TYR A 43 -0.62 3.06 12.83
C TYR A 43 -1.81 3.67 13.57
N GLY A 44 -2.69 2.84 14.10
CA GLY A 44 -3.93 3.31 14.73
C GLY A 44 -3.74 4.20 15.95
N THR A 45 -2.56 4.15 16.59
CA THR A 45 -2.26 4.98 17.75
C THR A 45 -1.46 6.23 17.40
N LYS A 46 -1.19 6.46 16.11
CA LYS A 46 -0.37 7.58 15.67
C LYS A 46 -1.24 8.75 15.24
N SER A 47 -0.64 9.94 15.18
CA SER A 47 -1.36 11.13 14.70
C SER A 47 -1.68 11.01 13.21
N VAL A 48 -2.67 11.77 12.76
CA VAL A 48 -3.04 11.86 11.35
C VAL A 48 -1.83 12.25 10.50
N GLU A 49 -1.08 13.25 10.94
CA GLU A 49 0.12 13.70 10.21
C GLU A 49 1.16 12.60 10.06
N THR A 50 1.37 11.82 11.11
CA THR A 50 2.33 10.72 11.09
C THR A 50 1.87 9.61 10.15
N VAL A 51 0.60 9.24 10.20
CA VAL A 51 0.07 8.20 9.31
C VAL A 51 0.14 8.64 7.85
N LEU A 52 -0.16 9.92 7.57
CA LEU A 52 0.00 10.48 6.23
C LEU A 52 1.44 10.35 5.75
N ARG A 53 2.38 10.77 6.58
CA ARG A 53 3.81 10.70 6.22
C ARG A 53 4.25 9.27 5.94
N TYR A 54 3.90 8.34 6.81
CA TYR A 54 4.28 6.94 6.64
C TYR A 54 3.65 6.34 5.39
N SER A 55 2.39 6.67 5.13
CA SER A 55 1.67 6.18 3.95
C SER A 55 2.31 6.67 2.66
N PHE A 56 2.74 7.93 2.61
CA PHE A 56 3.46 8.48 1.46
C PHE A 56 4.84 7.84 1.31
N GLU A 57 5.55 7.64 2.41
CA GLU A 57 6.87 7.00 2.36
C GLU A 57 6.77 5.57 1.84
N ASN A 58 5.79 4.81 2.31
CA ASN A 58 5.57 3.44 1.84
C ASN A 58 5.19 3.40 0.36
N THR A 59 4.32 4.31 -0.05
CA THR A 59 3.89 4.40 -1.45
C THR A 59 5.06 4.78 -2.36
N ASP A 60 5.85 5.76 -1.96
CA ASP A 60 7.03 6.19 -2.72
C ASP A 60 8.03 5.05 -2.87
N PHE A 61 8.24 4.28 -1.81
CA PHE A 61 9.11 3.11 -1.87
C PHE A 61 8.64 2.12 -2.94
N LEU A 62 7.35 1.83 -2.94
CA LEU A 62 6.78 0.89 -3.92
C LEU A 62 6.88 1.43 -5.35
N ILE A 63 6.63 2.72 -5.52
CA ILE A 63 6.73 3.35 -6.84
C ILE A 63 8.17 3.28 -7.34
N GLU A 64 9.16 3.46 -6.47
CA GLU A 64 10.57 3.30 -6.83
C GLU A 64 10.90 1.89 -7.28
N LYS A 65 10.15 0.89 -6.79
CA LYS A 65 10.30 -0.50 -7.23
C LYS A 65 9.61 -0.77 -8.58
N GLY A 66 8.99 0.23 -9.17
CA GLY A 66 8.40 0.10 -10.50
C GLY A 66 7.02 -0.54 -10.52
N VAL A 67 6.28 -0.48 -9.42
CA VAL A 67 4.93 -1.05 -9.39
C VAL A 67 3.99 -0.25 -10.30
N LYS A 68 2.98 -0.93 -10.85
CA LYS A 68 1.98 -0.30 -11.72
C LYS A 68 0.72 0.10 -10.99
N LEU A 69 0.57 -0.32 -9.74
CA LEU A 69 -0.62 -0.12 -8.93
C LEU A 69 -0.21 -0.28 -7.48
N VAL A 70 -0.78 0.52 -6.59
CA VAL A 70 -0.54 0.40 -5.14
C VAL A 70 -1.85 0.04 -4.44
N VAL A 71 -1.80 -1.00 -3.62
CA VAL A 71 -2.90 -1.41 -2.76
C VAL A 71 -2.54 -1.03 -1.33
N VAL A 72 -3.37 -0.20 -0.72
CA VAL A 72 -3.22 0.20 0.68
C VAL A 72 -4.00 -0.80 1.52
N ALA A 73 -3.30 -1.77 2.10
CA ALA A 73 -3.91 -2.89 2.81
C ALA A 73 -4.08 -2.63 4.31
N CYS A 74 -4.00 -1.38 4.71
CA CYS A 74 -4.13 -0.95 6.10
C CYS A 74 -5.39 -0.09 6.22
N ASN A 75 -6.30 -0.44 7.12
CA ASN A 75 -7.54 0.31 7.33
C ASN A 75 -7.27 1.74 7.75
N THR A 76 -6.31 1.94 8.66
CA THR A 76 -5.96 3.27 9.15
C THR A 76 -5.41 4.16 8.02
N SER A 77 -4.49 3.63 7.22
CA SER A 77 -3.94 4.38 6.08
C SER A 77 -5.01 4.64 5.02
N THR A 78 -5.89 3.68 4.78
CA THR A 78 -6.99 3.87 3.84
C THR A 78 -7.88 5.02 4.28
N ALA A 79 -8.28 5.03 5.55
CA ALA A 79 -9.16 6.07 6.07
C ALA A 79 -8.52 7.46 6.04
N ILE A 80 -7.24 7.55 6.33
CA ILE A 80 -6.54 8.83 6.51
C ILE A 80 -5.88 9.33 5.23
N ALA A 81 -5.26 8.43 4.46
CA ALA A 81 -4.32 8.84 3.42
C ALA A 81 -4.76 8.52 2.00
N LEU A 82 -5.80 7.71 1.79
CA LEU A 82 -6.13 7.22 0.44
C LEU A 82 -6.37 8.36 -0.55
N GLU A 83 -7.19 9.33 -0.19
CA GLU A 83 -7.51 10.42 -1.12
C GLU A 83 -6.29 11.27 -1.42
N ALA A 84 -5.48 11.57 -0.42
CA ALA A 84 -4.24 12.34 -0.63
C ALA A 84 -3.25 11.58 -1.52
N LEU A 85 -3.15 10.26 -1.35
CA LEU A 85 -2.30 9.45 -2.21
C LEU A 85 -2.80 9.48 -3.66
N LYS A 86 -4.09 9.28 -3.86
CA LYS A 86 -4.67 9.31 -5.21
C LYS A 86 -4.39 10.62 -5.95
N GLU A 87 -4.42 11.72 -5.21
CA GLU A 87 -4.22 13.06 -5.80
C GLU A 87 -2.77 13.37 -6.12
N ASN A 88 -1.82 12.69 -5.48
CA ASN A 88 -0.41 13.10 -5.49
C ASN A 88 0.56 12.10 -6.10
N VAL A 89 0.12 10.90 -6.45
CA VAL A 89 1.02 9.90 -7.04
C VAL A 89 0.60 9.55 -8.46
N ALA A 90 1.58 9.07 -9.23
CA ALA A 90 1.40 8.84 -10.67
C ALA A 90 0.71 7.51 -11.00
N VAL A 91 0.68 6.55 -10.07
CA VAL A 91 0.05 5.25 -10.31
C VAL A 91 -1.31 5.19 -9.62
N PRO A 92 -2.22 4.33 -10.10
CA PRO A 92 -3.49 4.11 -9.40
C PRO A 92 -3.26 3.60 -7.99
N VAL A 93 -4.09 4.05 -7.05
CA VAL A 93 -4.03 3.62 -5.65
C VAL A 93 -5.43 3.17 -5.25
N ILE A 94 -5.52 1.98 -4.68
CA ILE A 94 -6.77 1.47 -4.13
C ILE A 94 -6.57 1.12 -2.66
N GLY A 95 -7.63 1.27 -1.90
CA GLY A 95 -7.60 0.98 -0.47
C GLY A 95 -8.49 -0.19 -0.13
N VAL A 96 -8.41 -0.61 1.13
CA VAL A 96 -9.32 -1.60 1.71
C VAL A 96 -10.35 -0.89 2.57
N ILE A 97 -11.47 -1.53 2.77
CA ILE A 97 -12.54 -0.96 3.60
C ILE A 97 -12.87 -1.91 4.70
#